data_26cab82f80246a0a3f95e2e4ca27232c
#
_entry.id   26cab82f80246a0a3f95e2e4ca27232c
#
_cell.length_a   1.000
_cell.length_b   1.000
_cell.length_c   1.000
_cell.angle_alpha   90.00
_cell.angle_beta   90.00
_cell.angle_gamma   90.00
#
_symmetry.space_group_name_H-M   'P 1'
#
loop_
_entity.id
_entity.type
_entity.pdbx_description
1 polymer ?
#
loop_
_entity_poly.entity_id
_entity_poly.type
_entity_poly.pdbx_seq_one_letter_code
_entity_poly.pdbx_strand_id
1 'polypeptide(L)'
;IKYTSPIYGGLQYELMYALGGVAGSVSSQDTISGAAAYTRGPLSVAAGYIFAKNDGAAGVGTADLTHNNSVTPLFGSVSFVGSRQIAHVAAQYVVGPFTANIRYSNAQWKPYIKLAAFNRTETFNTGGTSLQYLVTPALALNAGYVYTRSTGASSATYHTVAASTEYYLSKRTTLYAIGAYSHARGTTFNAAGTGIVSAAGSIGDLESSSSTPSQVAVILGITTKF
;
A
#
# COMPACT_ATOMS: atom_id res chain seq x y z
N ILE A 1 -7.05 -20.38 -5.66
CA ILE A 1 -8.53 -20.52 -5.60
C ILE A 1 -9.06 -19.25 -4.96
N LYS A 2 -10.08 -18.66 -5.58
CA LYS A 2 -10.70 -17.43 -5.10
C LYS A 2 -12.21 -17.62 -5.11
N TYR A 3 -12.86 -17.20 -4.02
CA TYR A 3 -14.30 -17.15 -3.89
C TYR A 3 -14.74 -15.71 -3.63
N THR A 4 -15.71 -15.24 -4.37
CA THR A 4 -16.35 -13.95 -4.18
C THR A 4 -17.84 -14.20 -3.91
N SER A 5 -18.35 -13.69 -2.79
CA SER A 5 -19.75 -13.87 -2.43
C SER A 5 -20.69 -13.01 -3.30
N PRO A 6 -21.97 -13.40 -3.44
CA PRO A 6 -23.01 -12.44 -3.79
C PRO A 6 -23.07 -11.27 -2.80
N ILE A 7 -23.80 -10.22 -3.18
CA ILE A 7 -24.04 -9.08 -2.28
C ILE A 7 -25.27 -9.37 -1.40
N TYR A 8 -25.07 -9.42 -0.09
CA TYR A 8 -26.10 -9.67 0.90
C TYR A 8 -26.40 -8.39 1.69
N GLY A 9 -27.46 -7.67 1.36
CA GLY A 9 -27.85 -6.44 2.07
C GLY A 9 -26.75 -5.35 2.07
N GLY A 10 -25.94 -5.27 1.02
CA GLY A 10 -24.83 -4.35 0.91
C GLY A 10 -23.46 -4.91 1.33
N LEU A 11 -23.44 -6.12 1.93
CA LEU A 11 -22.20 -6.82 2.29
C LEU A 11 -21.75 -7.75 1.15
N GLN A 12 -20.49 -7.67 0.78
CA GLN A 12 -19.79 -8.62 -0.07
C GLN A 12 -18.48 -9.03 0.58
N TYR A 13 -18.08 -10.28 0.45
CA TYR A 13 -16.79 -10.75 0.93
C TYR A 13 -16.09 -11.63 -0.09
N GLU A 14 -14.78 -11.69 0.03
CA GLU A 14 -13.89 -12.47 -0.83
C GLU A 14 -12.88 -13.24 0.01
N LEU A 15 -12.64 -14.48 -0.37
CA LEU A 15 -11.63 -15.34 0.24
C LEU A 15 -10.73 -15.91 -0.86
N MET A 16 -9.45 -15.96 -0.61
CA MET A 16 -8.47 -16.52 -1.55
C MET A 16 -7.46 -17.40 -0.84
N TYR A 17 -7.16 -18.51 -1.47
CA TYR A 17 -6.01 -19.36 -1.16
C TYR A 17 -5.21 -19.61 -2.43
N ALA A 18 -3.93 -19.28 -2.41
CA ALA A 18 -3.00 -19.51 -3.49
C ALA A 18 -1.89 -20.46 -3.03
N LEU A 19 -1.74 -21.58 -3.75
CA LEU A 19 -0.69 -22.56 -3.52
C LEU A 19 0.66 -22.00 -3.96
N GLY A 20 1.73 -22.29 -3.22
CA GLY A 20 3.07 -21.81 -3.53
C GLY A 20 3.77 -22.55 -4.67
N GLY A 21 3.18 -23.61 -5.20
CA GLY A 21 3.76 -24.36 -6.33
C GLY A 21 4.98 -25.22 -5.96
N VAL A 22 5.20 -25.49 -4.68
CA VAL A 22 6.34 -26.32 -4.20
C VAL A 22 5.95 -27.79 -4.24
N ALA A 23 6.67 -28.59 -5.02
CA ALA A 23 6.43 -30.03 -5.13
C ALA A 23 6.58 -30.70 -3.75
N GLY A 24 5.59 -31.52 -3.37
CA GLY A 24 5.57 -32.24 -2.10
C GLY A 24 5.15 -31.41 -0.88
N SER A 25 4.82 -30.12 -1.05
CA SER A 25 4.36 -29.24 0.04
C SER A 25 3.17 -28.38 -0.37
N VAL A 26 2.05 -28.54 0.31
CA VAL A 26 0.83 -27.76 0.06
C VAL A 26 0.90 -26.38 0.71
N SER A 27 1.66 -26.23 1.79
CA SER A 27 1.67 -25.03 2.63
C SER A 27 2.95 -24.19 2.50
N SER A 28 3.93 -24.64 1.69
CA SER A 28 5.12 -23.81 1.41
C SER A 28 4.80 -22.74 0.39
N GLN A 29 5.21 -21.51 0.68
CA GLN A 29 5.04 -20.34 -0.19
C GLN A 29 3.57 -20.03 -0.53
N ASP A 30 2.65 -20.44 0.31
CA ASP A 30 1.23 -20.18 0.14
C ASP A 30 0.86 -18.73 0.49
N THR A 31 -0.27 -18.31 -0.08
CA THR A 31 -0.88 -17.01 0.24
C THR A 31 -2.35 -17.22 0.61
N ILE A 32 -2.74 -16.65 1.73
CA ILE A 32 -4.13 -16.62 2.20
C ILE A 32 -4.57 -15.16 2.26
N SER A 33 -5.74 -14.86 1.74
CA SER A 33 -6.33 -13.54 1.91
C SER A 33 -7.84 -13.60 2.11
N GLY A 34 -8.36 -12.59 2.80
CA GLY A 34 -9.79 -12.38 2.95
C GLY A 34 -10.07 -10.88 2.98
N ALA A 35 -11.20 -10.49 2.40
CA ALA A 35 -11.68 -9.12 2.41
C ALA A 35 -13.19 -9.09 2.53
N ALA A 36 -13.71 -8.03 3.14
CA ALA A 36 -15.14 -7.75 3.18
C ALA A 36 -15.37 -6.26 2.92
N ALA A 37 -16.44 -5.95 2.20
CA ALA A 37 -16.89 -4.60 1.94
C ALA A 37 -18.39 -4.50 2.23
N TYR A 38 -18.79 -3.42 2.87
CA TYR A 38 -20.18 -3.10 3.16
C TYR A 38 -20.48 -1.70 2.67
N THR A 39 -21.56 -1.57 1.89
CA THR A 39 -22.03 -0.29 1.37
C THR A 39 -23.51 -0.11 1.67
N ARG A 40 -23.85 1.00 2.31
CA ARG A 40 -25.23 1.38 2.57
C ARG A 40 -25.39 2.90 2.52
N GLY A 41 -26.18 3.36 1.54
CA GLY A 41 -26.36 4.80 1.33
C GLY A 41 -25.01 5.50 1.07
N PRO A 42 -24.70 6.58 1.79
CA PRO A 42 -23.47 7.33 1.58
C PRO A 42 -22.21 6.66 2.20
N LEU A 43 -22.38 5.64 3.03
CA LEU A 43 -21.30 4.97 3.75
C LEU A 43 -20.82 3.72 3.01
N SER A 44 -19.52 3.61 2.82
CA SER A 44 -18.84 2.39 2.42
C SER A 44 -17.70 2.10 3.39
N VAL A 45 -17.61 0.86 3.85
CA VAL A 45 -16.54 0.38 4.74
C VAL A 45 -15.95 -0.88 4.14
N ALA A 46 -14.64 -1.02 4.18
CA ALA A 46 -13.97 -2.23 3.74
C ALA A 46 -12.85 -2.61 4.71
N ALA A 47 -12.65 -3.91 4.89
CA ALA A 47 -11.52 -4.46 5.63
C ALA A 47 -10.95 -5.64 4.87
N GLY A 48 -9.63 -5.85 5.01
CA GLY A 48 -8.95 -6.96 4.35
C GLY A 48 -7.72 -7.41 5.12
N TYR A 49 -7.37 -8.65 4.89
CA TYR A 49 -6.18 -9.27 5.44
C TYR A 49 -5.52 -10.15 4.37
N ILE A 50 -4.20 -10.08 4.28
CA ILE A 50 -3.39 -10.98 3.48
C ILE A 50 -2.20 -11.48 4.31
N PHE A 51 -1.92 -12.77 4.19
CA PHE A 51 -0.72 -13.41 4.70
C PHE A 51 -0.06 -14.19 3.58
N ALA A 52 1.21 -13.91 3.33
CA ALA A 52 2.00 -14.56 2.28
C ALA A 52 3.30 -15.09 2.88
N LYS A 53 3.63 -16.33 2.58
CA LYS A 53 4.90 -16.98 2.96
C LYS A 53 5.87 -17.00 1.79
N ASN A 54 7.14 -16.93 2.10
CA ASN A 54 8.22 -17.04 1.12
C ASN A 54 9.15 -18.24 1.40
N ASP A 55 9.10 -18.89 2.52
CA ASP A 55 9.89 -20.07 2.91
C ASP A 55 11.31 -20.16 2.30
N GLY A 56 11.91 -19.00 1.96
CA GLY A 56 13.30 -18.83 1.53
C GLY A 56 13.67 -19.18 0.10
N ALA A 57 12.74 -19.54 -0.73
CA ALA A 57 13.05 -19.76 -2.14
C ALA A 57 13.05 -18.41 -2.89
N ALA A 58 14.22 -17.92 -3.26
CA ALA A 58 14.35 -16.74 -4.08
C ALA A 58 13.59 -16.89 -5.41
N GLY A 59 12.63 -16.01 -5.67
CA GLY A 59 11.94 -15.92 -6.95
C GLY A 59 10.94 -17.04 -7.26
N VAL A 60 10.61 -17.89 -6.30
CA VAL A 60 9.61 -18.95 -6.46
C VAL A 60 8.53 -18.77 -5.42
N GLY A 61 7.27 -18.72 -5.82
CA GLY A 61 6.12 -18.59 -4.96
C GLY A 61 5.09 -17.62 -5.51
N THR A 62 3.89 -17.69 -4.99
CA THR A 62 2.76 -16.84 -5.40
C THR A 62 2.79 -15.47 -4.76
N ALA A 63 3.60 -15.30 -3.70
CA ALA A 63 3.74 -14.03 -3.02
C ALA A 63 4.65 -13.11 -3.81
N ASP A 64 4.09 -12.14 -4.49
CA ASP A 64 4.86 -11.03 -5.02
C ASP A 64 5.31 -10.14 -3.86
N LEU A 65 6.46 -10.46 -3.29
CA LEU A 65 7.09 -9.70 -2.23
C LEU A 65 8.02 -8.61 -2.79
N THR A 66 8.18 -8.54 -4.12
CA THR A 66 9.09 -7.62 -4.79
C THR A 66 8.47 -6.26 -5.06
N HIS A 67 7.14 -6.18 -5.11
CA HIS A 67 6.48 -4.93 -5.42
C HIS A 67 6.55 -3.95 -4.27
N ASN A 68 6.97 -2.76 -4.61
CA ASN A 68 6.79 -1.54 -3.86
C ASN A 68 7.55 -1.42 -2.55
N ASN A 69 8.81 -1.08 -2.66
CA ASN A 69 9.65 -0.77 -1.52
C ASN A 69 10.17 0.65 -1.52
N SER A 70 9.28 1.58 -1.79
CA SER A 70 9.57 3.00 -1.67
C SER A 70 10.03 3.39 -0.27
N VAL A 71 9.67 2.59 0.76
CA VAL A 71 10.03 2.85 2.16
C VAL A 71 11.36 2.21 2.54
N THR A 72 11.69 1.04 1.98
CA THR A 72 12.98 0.39 2.16
C THR A 72 13.28 -0.59 1.01
N PRO A 73 14.43 -0.43 0.34
CA PRO A 73 14.84 -1.31 -0.74
C PRO A 73 15.02 -2.79 -0.34
N LEU A 74 15.25 -3.06 0.95
CA LEU A 74 15.43 -4.40 1.47
C LEU A 74 14.26 -5.33 1.13
N PHE A 75 13.02 -4.84 1.22
CA PHE A 75 11.83 -5.64 0.99
C PHE A 75 11.52 -5.91 -0.48
N GLY A 76 12.25 -5.29 -1.41
CA GLY A 76 12.30 -5.67 -2.81
C GLY A 76 13.07 -6.95 -3.08
N SER A 77 13.84 -7.44 -2.11
CA SER A 77 14.56 -8.69 -2.22
C SER A 77 13.78 -9.82 -1.53
N VAL A 78 13.19 -10.69 -2.31
CA VAL A 78 12.45 -11.87 -1.82
C VAL A 78 13.29 -12.80 -0.95
N SER A 79 14.61 -12.80 -1.13
CA SER A 79 15.52 -13.71 -0.44
C SER A 79 15.59 -13.49 1.08
N PHE A 80 15.20 -12.33 1.56
CA PHE A 80 15.36 -11.97 2.98
C PHE A 80 14.07 -12.03 3.78
N VAL A 81 12.92 -11.95 3.12
CA VAL A 81 11.61 -11.91 3.75
C VAL A 81 11.00 -13.31 3.77
N GLY A 82 10.74 -13.85 4.95
CA GLY A 82 10.12 -15.16 5.13
C GLY A 82 8.60 -15.12 5.09
N SER A 83 8.00 -14.02 5.55
CA SER A 83 6.55 -13.81 5.42
C SER A 83 6.18 -12.34 5.49
N ARG A 84 5.07 -12.03 4.85
CA ARG A 84 4.42 -10.72 4.91
C ARG A 84 2.97 -10.90 5.34
N GLN A 85 2.51 -10.07 6.27
CA GLN A 85 1.09 -9.96 6.58
C GLN A 85 0.66 -8.49 6.56
N ILE A 86 -0.52 -8.24 6.01
CA ILE A 86 -1.09 -6.90 5.97
C ILE A 86 -2.56 -6.99 6.38
N ALA A 87 -2.94 -6.25 7.41
CA ALA A 87 -4.32 -5.98 7.76
C ALA A 87 -4.64 -4.53 7.43
N HIS A 88 -5.80 -4.27 6.83
CA HIS A 88 -6.23 -2.90 6.54
C HIS A 88 -7.74 -2.73 6.72
N VAL A 89 -8.13 -1.50 7.02
CA VAL A 89 -9.51 -1.05 7.08
C VAL A 89 -9.61 0.34 6.46
N ALA A 90 -10.70 0.58 5.77
CA ALA A 90 -10.99 1.88 5.17
C ALA A 90 -12.48 2.18 5.29
N ALA A 91 -12.81 3.46 5.40
CA ALA A 91 -14.17 3.94 5.32
C ALA A 91 -14.24 5.16 4.38
N GLN A 92 -15.35 5.25 3.66
CA GLN A 92 -15.69 6.36 2.78
C GLN A 92 -17.08 6.86 3.12
N TYR A 93 -17.25 8.16 3.12
CA TYR A 93 -18.53 8.80 3.29
C TYR A 93 -18.74 9.88 2.22
N VAL A 94 -19.89 9.82 1.54
CA VAL A 94 -20.26 10.77 0.46
C VAL A 94 -21.37 11.65 0.97
N VAL A 95 -21.16 12.97 0.93
CA VAL A 95 -22.18 13.97 1.30
C VAL A 95 -22.16 15.15 0.33
N GLY A 96 -23.23 15.28 -0.44
CA GLY A 96 -23.30 16.29 -1.49
C GLY A 96 -22.10 16.19 -2.45
N PRO A 97 -21.34 17.28 -2.66
CA PRO A 97 -20.18 17.30 -3.54
C PRO A 97 -18.89 16.77 -2.87
N PHE A 98 -18.94 16.33 -1.60
CA PHE A 98 -17.79 15.89 -0.84
C PHE A 98 -17.73 14.37 -0.73
N THR A 99 -16.54 13.82 -0.91
CA THR A 99 -16.23 12.43 -0.59
C THR A 99 -15.03 12.40 0.37
N ALA A 100 -15.26 11.97 1.60
CA ALA A 100 -14.24 11.83 2.63
C ALA A 100 -13.83 10.37 2.77
N ASN A 101 -12.53 10.12 2.91
CA ASN A 101 -11.97 8.79 3.12
C ASN A 101 -11.03 8.79 4.34
N ILE A 102 -11.06 7.70 5.09
CA ILE A 102 -10.09 7.38 6.13
C ILE A 102 -9.65 5.93 5.96
N ARG A 103 -8.37 5.67 6.21
CA ARG A 103 -7.79 4.32 6.12
C ARG A 103 -6.73 4.09 7.17
N TYR A 104 -6.59 2.84 7.56
CA TYR A 104 -5.50 2.37 8.40
C TYR A 104 -5.01 1.02 7.89
N SER A 105 -3.70 0.81 7.94
CA SER A 105 -3.10 -0.51 7.68
C SER A 105 -1.97 -0.80 8.65
N ASN A 106 -1.85 -2.09 8.99
CA ASN A 106 -0.73 -2.67 9.71
C ASN A 106 -0.07 -3.70 8.80
N ALA A 107 1.18 -3.46 8.42
CA ALA A 107 1.97 -4.37 7.60
C ALA A 107 3.16 -4.88 8.42
N GLN A 108 3.38 -6.20 8.41
CA GLN A 108 4.46 -6.84 9.13
C GLN A 108 5.29 -7.70 8.16
N TRP A 109 6.61 -7.56 8.28
CA TRP A 109 7.59 -8.27 7.48
C TRP A 109 8.49 -9.06 8.41
N LYS A 110 8.50 -10.38 8.27
CA LYS A 110 9.33 -11.26 9.09
C LYS A 110 10.55 -11.73 8.28
N PRO A 111 11.76 -11.72 8.85
CA PRO A 111 12.92 -12.24 8.15
C PRO A 111 12.81 -13.76 7.96
N TYR A 112 13.22 -14.25 6.80
CA TYR A 112 13.53 -15.67 6.57
C TYR A 112 14.91 -15.99 7.10
N ILE A 113 15.90 -15.23 6.65
CA ILE A 113 17.27 -15.27 7.15
C ILE A 113 17.48 -14.02 8.00
N LYS A 114 18.00 -14.22 9.21
CA LYS A 114 18.36 -13.09 10.08
C LYS A 114 19.63 -12.45 9.53
N LEU A 115 19.49 -11.29 8.94
CA LEU A 115 20.62 -10.45 8.53
C LEU A 115 21.12 -9.61 9.72
N ALA A 116 22.29 -8.99 9.60
CA ALA A 116 22.87 -8.19 10.68
C ALA A 116 21.93 -7.07 11.16
N ALA A 117 21.23 -6.41 10.27
CA ALA A 117 20.25 -5.37 10.59
C ALA A 117 18.80 -5.91 10.60
N PHE A 118 18.38 -6.64 9.58
CA PHE A 118 17.03 -7.22 9.49
C PHE A 118 16.99 -8.59 10.18
N ASN A 119 16.85 -8.61 11.50
CA ASN A 119 16.90 -9.80 12.34
C ASN A 119 15.63 -10.07 13.16
N ARG A 120 14.63 -9.21 13.07
CA ARG A 120 13.33 -9.30 13.73
C ARG A 120 12.23 -8.71 12.85
N THR A 121 10.99 -8.94 13.21
CA THR A 121 9.83 -8.41 12.49
C THR A 121 9.88 -6.88 12.43
N GLU A 122 9.73 -6.35 11.23
CA GLU A 122 9.51 -4.93 10.98
C GLU A 122 8.03 -4.69 10.76
N THR A 123 7.48 -3.72 11.47
CA THR A 123 6.05 -3.39 11.44
C THR A 123 5.86 -1.96 10.95
N PHE A 124 4.99 -1.79 9.96
CA PHE A 124 4.57 -0.49 9.44
C PHE A 124 3.11 -0.25 9.80
N ASN A 125 2.85 0.83 10.52
CA ASN A 125 1.51 1.33 10.80
C ASN A 125 1.28 2.58 9.96
N THR A 126 0.27 2.52 9.08
CA THR A 126 -0.04 3.61 8.15
C THR A 126 -1.46 4.07 8.37
N GLY A 127 -1.63 5.35 8.69
CA GLY A 127 -2.91 6.04 8.74
C GLY A 127 -3.01 7.06 7.62
N GLY A 128 -4.17 7.19 7.00
CA GLY A 128 -4.37 8.16 5.92
C GLY A 128 -5.78 8.68 5.87
N THR A 129 -5.92 9.90 5.39
CA THR A 129 -7.21 10.54 5.10
C THR A 129 -7.15 11.29 3.79
N SER A 130 -8.27 11.41 3.11
CA SER A 130 -8.39 12.24 1.92
C SER A 130 -9.79 12.82 1.81
N LEU A 131 -9.87 13.97 1.15
CA LEU A 131 -11.10 14.67 0.83
C LEU A 131 -11.11 15.00 -0.66
N GLN A 132 -12.18 14.64 -1.32
CA GLN A 132 -12.50 15.08 -2.67
C GLN A 132 -13.65 16.09 -2.60
N TYR A 133 -13.53 17.16 -3.37
CA TYR A 133 -14.56 18.17 -3.56
C TYR A 133 -14.88 18.31 -5.05
N LEU A 134 -16.10 17.98 -5.44
CA LEU A 134 -16.59 18.17 -6.79
C LEU A 134 -17.08 19.63 -6.96
N VAL A 135 -16.19 20.50 -7.43
CA VAL A 135 -16.46 21.94 -7.59
C VAL A 135 -17.57 22.17 -8.62
N THR A 136 -17.49 21.43 -9.73
CA THR A 136 -18.50 21.35 -10.77
C THR A 136 -18.59 19.91 -11.27
N PRO A 137 -19.61 19.51 -12.03
CA PRO A 137 -19.63 18.17 -12.64
C PRO A 137 -18.40 17.84 -13.51
N ALA A 138 -17.66 18.86 -13.94
CA ALA A 138 -16.46 18.70 -14.77
C ALA A 138 -15.14 18.89 -13.99
N LEU A 139 -15.15 19.37 -12.74
CA LEU A 139 -13.94 19.71 -12.00
C LEU A 139 -13.97 19.12 -10.60
N ALA A 140 -13.03 18.24 -10.28
CA ALA A 140 -12.80 17.71 -8.96
C ALA A 140 -11.44 18.17 -8.40
N LEU A 141 -11.42 18.52 -7.12
CA LEU A 141 -10.22 18.80 -6.34
C LEU A 141 -10.08 17.72 -5.27
N ASN A 142 -8.86 17.23 -5.09
CA ASN A 142 -8.56 16.22 -4.07
C ASN A 142 -7.38 16.69 -3.21
N ALA A 143 -7.44 16.38 -1.92
CA ALA A 143 -6.31 16.54 -1.00
C ALA A 143 -6.24 15.34 -0.07
N GLY A 144 -5.04 14.93 0.30
CA GLY A 144 -4.84 13.79 1.17
C GLY A 144 -3.55 13.89 1.98
N TYR A 145 -3.57 13.20 3.11
CA TYR A 145 -2.43 13.06 3.99
C TYR A 145 -2.27 11.62 4.43
N VAL A 146 -1.03 11.14 4.44
CA VAL A 146 -0.67 9.80 4.91
C VAL A 146 0.48 9.92 5.91
N TYR A 147 0.32 9.26 7.03
CA TYR A 147 1.36 9.07 8.05
C TYR A 147 1.70 7.59 8.14
N THR A 148 3.00 7.26 8.05
CA THR A 148 3.50 5.91 8.26
C THR A 148 4.58 5.92 9.33
N ARG A 149 4.51 4.97 10.26
CA ARG A 149 5.54 4.71 11.26
C ARG A 149 6.01 3.27 11.16
N SER A 150 7.32 3.10 11.00
CA SER A 150 7.96 1.79 11.13
C SER A 150 8.48 1.58 12.54
N THR A 151 8.44 0.32 12.98
CA THR A 151 8.96 -0.14 14.26
C THR A 151 9.48 -1.55 14.12
N GLY A 152 10.64 -1.80 14.71
CA GLY A 152 11.32 -3.09 14.61
C GLY A 152 12.81 -2.91 14.87
N ALA A 153 13.64 -3.43 14.00
CA ALA A 153 15.07 -3.18 14.00
C ALA A 153 15.41 -1.78 13.47
N SER A 154 14.56 -1.22 12.61
CA SER A 154 14.59 0.19 12.22
C SER A 154 13.48 0.98 12.89
N SER A 155 13.53 2.31 12.83
CA SER A 155 12.46 3.17 13.32
C SER A 155 12.44 4.43 12.48
N ALA A 156 11.40 4.58 11.69
CA ALA A 156 11.21 5.75 10.83
C ALA A 156 9.77 6.24 10.88
N THR A 157 9.59 7.50 10.54
CA THR A 157 8.29 8.12 10.29
C THR A 157 8.30 8.78 8.93
N TYR A 158 7.18 8.65 8.22
CA TYR A 158 6.98 9.21 6.89
C TYR A 158 5.70 10.01 6.86
N HIS A 159 5.78 11.21 6.34
CA HIS A 159 4.66 12.13 6.16
C HIS A 159 4.51 12.40 4.68
N THR A 160 3.37 12.12 4.10
CA THR A 160 3.10 12.40 2.69
C THR A 160 1.82 13.22 2.58
N VAL A 161 1.92 14.36 1.90
CA VAL A 161 0.80 15.22 1.53
C VAL A 161 0.68 15.18 0.01
N ALA A 162 -0.52 15.08 -0.50
CA ALA A 162 -0.79 15.17 -1.92
C ALA A 162 -2.04 15.99 -2.19
N ALA A 163 -2.02 16.74 -3.28
CA ALA A 163 -3.20 17.41 -3.83
C ALA A 163 -3.29 17.13 -5.33
N SER A 164 -4.50 17.02 -5.83
CA SER A 164 -4.72 16.85 -7.26
C SER A 164 -5.96 17.59 -7.75
N THR A 165 -5.98 17.87 -9.03
CA THR A 165 -7.14 18.35 -9.75
C THR A 165 -7.41 17.43 -10.94
N GLU A 166 -8.67 17.16 -11.19
CA GLU A 166 -9.16 16.39 -12.32
C GLU A 166 -10.19 17.21 -13.09
N TYR A 167 -9.98 17.36 -14.40
CA TYR A 167 -10.91 18.03 -15.27
C TYR A 167 -11.46 17.06 -16.31
N TYR A 168 -12.74 16.75 -16.20
CA TYR A 168 -13.47 15.83 -17.08
C TYR A 168 -13.87 16.53 -18.37
N LEU A 169 -13.03 16.43 -19.41
CA LEU A 169 -13.32 16.97 -20.75
C LEU A 169 -14.51 16.28 -21.40
N SER A 170 -14.68 15.00 -21.12
CA SER A 170 -15.80 14.19 -21.59
C SER A 170 -15.99 12.98 -20.65
N LYS A 171 -17.01 12.16 -20.91
CA LYS A 171 -17.19 10.87 -20.19
C LYS A 171 -16.01 9.90 -20.36
N ARG A 172 -15.15 10.12 -21.34
CA ARG A 172 -14.02 9.26 -21.68
C ARG A 172 -12.67 9.91 -21.41
N THR A 173 -12.59 11.23 -21.37
CA THR A 173 -11.30 11.94 -21.33
C THR A 173 -11.22 12.83 -20.10
N THR A 174 -10.17 12.64 -19.33
CA THR A 174 -9.86 13.41 -18.11
C THR A 174 -8.44 13.94 -18.19
N LEU A 175 -8.28 15.24 -17.97
CA LEU A 175 -7.00 15.86 -17.67
C LEU A 175 -6.79 15.83 -16.16
N TYR A 176 -5.55 15.61 -15.73
CA TYR A 176 -5.23 15.66 -14.31
C TYR A 176 -3.86 16.28 -14.03
N ALA A 177 -3.77 16.90 -12.87
CA ALA A 177 -2.51 17.38 -12.30
C ALA A 177 -2.43 16.90 -10.85
N ILE A 178 -1.27 16.36 -10.45
CA ILE A 178 -1.01 15.85 -9.11
C ILE A 178 0.28 16.48 -8.61
N GLY A 179 0.25 17.02 -7.39
CA GLY A 179 1.44 17.45 -6.64
C GLY A 179 1.52 16.67 -5.35
N ALA A 180 2.69 16.15 -5.02
CA ALA A 180 2.92 15.42 -3.79
C ALA A 180 4.26 15.81 -3.15
N TYR A 181 4.29 15.78 -1.82
CA TYR A 181 5.48 15.99 -1.00
C TYR A 181 5.56 14.89 0.05
N SER A 182 6.71 14.26 0.19
CA SER A 182 6.99 13.28 1.23
C SER A 182 8.20 13.72 2.04
N HIS A 183 8.14 13.50 3.37
CA HIS A 183 9.25 13.74 4.27
C HIS A 183 9.40 12.55 5.22
N ALA A 184 10.64 12.03 5.31
CA ALA A 184 11.01 10.93 6.17
C ALA A 184 11.91 11.40 7.31
N ARG A 185 11.79 10.76 8.48
CA ARG A 185 12.69 10.92 9.62
C ARG A 185 12.99 9.56 10.24
N GLY A 186 14.18 9.44 10.82
CA GLY A 186 14.61 8.21 11.49
C GLY A 186 15.45 7.33 10.57
N THR A 187 15.36 6.03 10.78
CA THR A 187 16.26 5.07 10.13
C THR A 187 15.51 3.93 9.46
N THR A 188 16.08 3.41 8.40
CA THR A 188 15.61 2.24 7.66
C THR A 188 16.78 1.33 7.29
N PHE A 189 16.54 0.25 6.56
CA PHE A 189 17.57 -0.69 6.13
C PHE A 189 18.24 -0.24 4.82
N ASN A 190 19.51 -0.59 4.65
CA ASN A 190 20.13 -0.61 3.33
C ASN A 190 19.58 -1.79 2.51
N ALA A 191 19.78 -1.79 1.20
CA ALA A 191 19.28 -2.81 0.28
C ALA A 191 19.77 -4.24 0.60
N ALA A 192 20.92 -4.38 1.25
CA ALA A 192 21.49 -5.67 1.63
C ALA A 192 21.01 -6.18 3.01
N GLY A 193 20.29 -5.38 3.80
CA GLY A 193 19.86 -5.75 5.16
C GLY A 193 21.01 -5.87 6.16
N THR A 194 22.20 -5.41 5.80
CA THR A 194 23.41 -5.49 6.63
C THR A 194 23.63 -4.28 7.51
N GLY A 195 22.97 -3.18 7.22
CA GLY A 195 23.13 -1.92 7.94
C GLY A 195 21.86 -1.09 8.01
N ILE A 196 21.85 -0.16 8.95
CA ILE A 196 20.80 0.84 9.14
C ILE A 196 21.29 2.15 8.53
N VAL A 197 20.44 2.78 7.74
CA VAL A 197 20.70 4.06 7.06
C VAL A 197 19.60 5.07 7.39
N SER A 198 19.82 6.35 7.13
CA SER A 198 18.78 7.37 7.27
C SER A 198 17.60 7.08 6.35
N ALA A 199 16.39 7.27 6.85
CA ALA A 199 15.18 7.15 6.06
C ALA A 199 15.13 8.29 5.03
N ALA A 200 14.73 7.97 3.81
CA ALA A 200 14.63 8.91 2.71
C ALA A 200 13.17 9.15 2.31
N GLY A 201 12.88 10.34 1.78
CA GLY A 201 11.56 10.66 1.24
C GLY A 201 11.21 9.74 0.08
N SER A 202 9.97 9.27 0.04
CA SER A 202 9.48 8.40 -1.02
C SER A 202 8.00 8.67 -1.30
N ILE A 203 7.66 8.80 -2.57
CA ILE A 203 6.30 9.06 -3.04
C ILE A 203 5.85 7.87 -3.89
N GLY A 204 5.15 6.93 -3.22
CA GLY A 204 4.54 5.80 -3.89
C GLY A 204 5.52 4.94 -4.68
N ASP A 205 5.04 4.38 -5.80
CA ASP A 205 5.78 3.50 -6.71
C ASP A 205 6.41 4.23 -7.90
N LEU A 206 6.41 5.55 -7.87
CA LEU A 206 6.76 6.34 -9.04
C LEU A 206 8.22 6.23 -9.43
N GLU A 207 9.10 6.08 -8.44
CA GLU A 207 10.55 6.09 -8.64
C GLU A 207 11.25 5.50 -7.41
N SER A 208 12.56 5.41 -7.48
CA SER A 208 13.39 5.15 -6.32
C SER A 208 13.19 6.22 -5.23
N SER A 209 13.42 5.87 -3.99
CA SER A 209 13.44 6.82 -2.89
C SER A 209 14.45 7.95 -3.15
N SER A 210 14.16 9.14 -2.65
CA SER A 210 15.06 10.28 -2.73
C SER A 210 16.41 9.96 -2.07
N SER A 211 17.47 10.66 -2.48
CA SER A 211 18.75 10.68 -1.77
C SER A 211 18.72 11.54 -0.49
N THR A 212 17.62 12.25 -0.26
CA THR A 212 17.42 13.16 0.87
C THR A 212 16.19 12.76 1.69
N PRO A 213 15.98 13.28 2.91
CA PRO A 213 14.78 13.04 3.69
C PRO A 213 13.48 13.47 3.02
N SER A 214 13.53 14.29 1.98
CA SER A 214 12.34 14.83 1.33
C SER A 214 12.30 14.50 -0.15
N GLN A 215 11.08 14.33 -0.68
CA GLN A 215 10.81 14.16 -2.10
C GLN A 215 9.60 14.98 -2.51
N VAL A 216 9.67 15.58 -3.69
CA VAL A 216 8.56 16.27 -4.36
C VAL A 216 8.31 15.59 -5.69
N ALA A 217 7.04 15.39 -6.02
CA ALA A 217 6.64 14.89 -7.34
C ALA A 217 5.52 15.77 -7.90
N VAL A 218 5.57 16.03 -9.20
CA VAL A 218 4.50 16.67 -9.94
C VAL A 218 4.22 15.85 -11.19
N ILE A 219 2.96 15.51 -11.40
CA ILE A 219 2.51 14.72 -12.53
C ILE A 219 1.39 15.47 -13.24
N LEU A 220 1.52 15.58 -14.54
CA LEU A 220 0.48 16.09 -15.44
C LEU A 220 0.13 14.99 -16.43
N GLY A 221 -1.14 14.78 -16.70
CA GLY A 221 -1.52 13.74 -17.62
C GLY A 221 -2.92 13.86 -18.18
N ILE A 222 -3.17 13.02 -19.17
CA ILE A 222 -4.46 12.81 -19.81
C ILE A 222 -4.78 11.33 -19.82
N THR A 223 -6.00 10.98 -19.44
CA THR A 223 -6.52 9.62 -19.54
C THR A 223 -7.69 9.60 -20.51
N THR A 224 -7.66 8.68 -21.49
CA THR A 224 -8.78 8.46 -22.41
C THR A 224 -9.16 6.98 -22.42
N LYS A 225 -10.45 6.69 -22.25
CA LYS A 225 -11.01 5.33 -22.31
C LYS A 225 -11.59 5.10 -23.71
N PHE A 226 -11.24 4.01 -24.34
CA PHE A 226 -11.71 3.56 -25.66
C PHE A 226 -12.87 2.57 -25.52
#